data_ccd2d1d2e64220c7db6d3a0114cd0880
#
_entry.id   ccd2d1d2e64220c7db6d3a0114cd0880
#
_cell.length_a   1.000
_cell.length_b   1.000
_cell.length_c   1.000
_cell.angle_alpha   90.00
_cell.angle_beta   90.00
_cell.angle_gamma   90.00
#
_symmetry.space_group_name_H-M   'P 1'
#
loop_
_entity.id
_entity.type
_entity.pdbx_description
1 polymer ?
#
loop_
_entity_poly.entity_id
_entity_poly.type
_entity_poly.pdbx_seq_one_letter_code
_entity_poly.pdbx_strand_id
1 'polypeptide(L)'
;DKSDVSANMDETKYKATPNQYVGENTTVEEVITNPAFGDFGRLLFPVDRTVSEDMTLSEVSTSSVYVWYNYIQVDKTVEIINSLIDDANSGNQIFYNVYSEEEMQTDSSKRDTGLFFFKGEENAPFAIMNAGGGFMYVGAMHDSFPHALEASKMGYNAFALIYRPDDPYADLAKAIEFIYDNADELQINSNEYSLWGGSAGARMAATLGNSDNLAQFTGRTDIPQASAVIMQYTG
;
A
#
# COMPACT_ATOMS: atom_id res chain seq x y z
N ASP A 1 -18.96 15.99 -7.58
CA ASP A 1 -18.78 14.78 -8.37
C ASP A 1 -18.22 13.72 -7.44
N LYS A 2 -19.08 12.78 -7.06
CA LYS A 2 -18.65 11.62 -6.28
C LYS A 2 -17.83 10.78 -7.25
N SER A 3 -16.52 10.87 -7.13
CA SER A 3 -15.63 9.99 -7.87
C SER A 3 -15.96 8.56 -7.43
N ASP A 4 -16.43 7.80 -8.39
CA ASP A 4 -16.90 6.45 -8.22
C ASP A 4 -15.79 5.53 -7.68
N VAL A 5 -15.74 5.35 -6.35
CA VAL A 5 -14.99 4.25 -5.76
C VAL A 5 -15.57 2.92 -6.27
N SER A 6 -16.86 2.90 -6.59
CA SER A 6 -17.53 1.74 -7.19
C SER A 6 -17.13 1.48 -8.65
N ALA A 7 -16.66 2.50 -9.38
CA ALA A 7 -16.28 2.34 -10.80
C ALA A 7 -14.96 1.57 -11.00
N ASN A 8 -14.16 1.40 -9.95
CA ASN A 8 -12.94 0.58 -9.97
C ASN A 8 -13.19 -0.87 -9.53
N MET A 9 -14.43 -1.24 -9.22
CA MET A 9 -14.78 -2.60 -8.86
C MET A 9 -15.39 -3.33 -10.07
N ASP A 10 -14.52 -3.99 -10.80
CA ASP A 10 -14.99 -5.12 -11.59
C ASP A 10 -15.22 -6.28 -10.60
N GLU A 11 -16.46 -6.45 -10.17
CA GLU A 11 -16.85 -7.48 -9.20
C GLU A 11 -16.41 -8.88 -9.61
N THR A 12 -16.15 -9.09 -10.90
CA THR A 12 -15.69 -10.38 -11.42
C THR A 12 -14.20 -10.61 -11.18
N LYS A 13 -13.39 -9.55 -11.02
CA LYS A 13 -11.95 -9.65 -10.80
C LYS A 13 -11.58 -9.97 -9.34
N TYR A 14 -12.47 -9.69 -8.39
CA TYR A 14 -12.19 -9.82 -6.95
C TYR A 14 -12.83 -11.04 -6.31
N LYS A 15 -13.41 -11.96 -7.10
CA LYS A 15 -13.88 -13.24 -6.57
C LYS A 15 -12.72 -14.20 -6.39
N ALA A 16 -12.00 -14.02 -5.27
CA ALA A 16 -11.04 -15.03 -4.87
C ALA A 16 -11.76 -16.36 -4.66
N THR A 17 -11.19 -17.45 -5.18
CA THR A 17 -11.66 -18.79 -4.85
C THR A 17 -11.32 -19.05 -3.38
N PRO A 18 -12.31 -19.42 -2.54
CA PRO A 18 -12.04 -19.74 -1.15
C PRO A 18 -10.89 -20.76 -1.04
N ASN A 19 -10.01 -20.56 -0.05
CA ASN A 19 -8.88 -21.44 0.28
C ASN A 19 -7.65 -21.37 -0.64
N GLN A 20 -7.49 -20.32 -1.45
CA GLN A 20 -6.25 -20.10 -2.21
C GLN A 20 -5.18 -19.39 -1.36
N TYR A 21 -4.88 -19.95 -0.19
CA TYR A 21 -3.83 -19.43 0.67
C TYR A 21 -2.45 -19.80 0.15
N VAL A 22 -1.46 -19.02 0.54
CA VAL A 22 -0.06 -19.22 0.17
C VAL A 22 0.72 -19.82 1.34
N GLY A 23 1.88 -20.41 1.01
CA GLY A 23 2.87 -20.88 1.97
C GLY A 23 4.28 -20.44 1.54
N GLU A 24 5.28 -20.80 2.32
CA GLU A 24 6.68 -20.41 2.05
C GLU A 24 7.22 -20.92 0.71
N ASN A 25 6.67 -22.02 0.20
CA ASN A 25 7.05 -22.63 -1.08
C ASN A 25 6.17 -22.17 -2.26
N THR A 26 5.22 -21.30 -2.02
CA THR A 26 4.43 -20.66 -3.08
C THR A 26 5.34 -19.76 -3.89
N THR A 27 5.23 -19.80 -5.21
CA THR A 27 6.04 -18.96 -6.10
C THR A 27 5.49 -17.55 -6.23
N VAL A 28 6.35 -16.62 -6.62
CA VAL A 28 5.97 -15.24 -6.93
C VAL A 28 4.86 -15.21 -7.99
N GLU A 29 4.97 -16.02 -9.05
CA GLU A 29 3.94 -16.12 -10.08
C GLU A 29 2.59 -16.56 -9.50
N GLU A 30 2.58 -17.58 -8.65
CA GLU A 30 1.35 -18.05 -8.00
C GLU A 30 0.72 -16.97 -7.11
N VAL A 31 1.53 -16.14 -6.44
CA VAL A 31 1.02 -15.01 -5.68
C VAL A 31 0.43 -13.94 -6.60
N ILE A 32 1.19 -13.51 -7.61
CA ILE A 32 0.77 -12.44 -8.54
C ILE A 32 -0.51 -12.82 -9.28
N THR A 33 -0.65 -14.07 -9.66
CA THR A 33 -1.80 -14.57 -10.42
C THR A 33 -2.96 -15.08 -9.55
N ASN A 34 -2.81 -15.02 -8.22
CA ASN A 34 -3.91 -15.37 -7.33
C ASN A 34 -5.12 -14.45 -7.60
N PRO A 35 -6.32 -15.01 -7.77
CA PRO A 35 -7.51 -14.22 -8.08
C PRO A 35 -7.82 -13.11 -7.08
N ALA A 36 -7.40 -13.25 -5.82
CA ALA A 36 -7.56 -12.21 -4.80
C ALA A 36 -6.90 -10.88 -5.19
N PHE A 37 -5.84 -10.94 -6.01
CA PHE A 37 -5.03 -9.76 -6.33
C PHE A 37 -5.34 -9.15 -7.71
N GLY A 38 -6.34 -9.67 -8.45
CA GLY A 38 -6.72 -9.07 -9.73
C GLY A 38 -5.52 -8.79 -10.63
N ASP A 39 -5.41 -7.57 -11.11
CA ASP A 39 -4.29 -7.09 -11.95
C ASP A 39 -3.21 -6.34 -11.15
N PHE A 40 -3.35 -6.22 -9.83
CA PHE A 40 -2.42 -5.48 -8.96
C PHE A 40 -1.46 -6.39 -8.16
N GLY A 41 -1.53 -7.70 -8.31
CA GLY A 41 -0.65 -8.63 -7.57
C GLY A 41 0.85 -8.36 -7.78
N ARG A 42 1.24 -7.87 -8.95
CA ARG A 42 2.61 -7.47 -9.24
C ARG A 42 3.16 -6.40 -8.28
N LEU A 43 2.29 -5.55 -7.73
CA LEU A 43 2.66 -4.46 -6.82
C LEU A 43 2.97 -4.94 -5.40
N LEU A 44 2.70 -6.20 -5.09
CA LEU A 44 3.15 -6.82 -3.84
C LEU A 44 4.68 -6.93 -3.77
N PHE A 45 5.35 -6.94 -4.92
CA PHE A 45 6.79 -7.03 -5.06
C PHE A 45 7.35 -5.76 -5.71
N PRO A 46 8.64 -5.41 -5.47
CA PRO A 46 9.21 -4.19 -6.04
C PRO A 46 9.23 -4.22 -7.57
N VAL A 47 8.52 -3.29 -8.22
CA VAL A 47 8.46 -3.20 -9.69
C VAL A 47 9.76 -2.69 -10.31
N ASP A 48 10.59 -2.01 -9.52
CA ASP A 48 11.88 -1.46 -9.96
C ASP A 48 13.04 -2.43 -9.71
N ARG A 49 12.74 -3.68 -9.31
CA ARG A 49 13.72 -4.75 -9.10
C ARG A 49 13.32 -5.96 -9.93
N THR A 50 14.30 -6.69 -10.39
CA THR A 50 14.05 -7.97 -11.05
C THR A 50 13.71 -9.02 -9.99
N VAL A 51 12.47 -9.49 -10.02
CA VAL A 51 12.00 -10.61 -9.19
C VAL A 51 11.64 -11.74 -10.14
N SER A 52 12.34 -12.87 -10.02
CA SER A 52 12.05 -14.03 -10.83
C SER A 52 10.73 -14.67 -10.37
N GLU A 53 9.79 -14.88 -11.29
CA GLU A 53 8.46 -15.40 -11.01
C GLU A 53 8.45 -16.84 -10.50
N ASP A 54 9.50 -17.61 -10.78
CA ASP A 54 9.66 -18.99 -10.30
C ASP A 54 10.29 -19.09 -8.90
N MET A 55 10.75 -17.98 -8.33
CA MET A 55 11.21 -17.94 -6.94
C MET A 55 10.07 -18.21 -5.98
N THR A 56 10.34 -19.02 -4.96
CA THR A 56 9.42 -19.17 -3.83
C THR A 56 9.48 -17.94 -2.91
N LEU A 57 8.46 -17.75 -2.08
CA LEU A 57 8.48 -16.69 -1.08
C LEU A 57 9.67 -16.82 -0.13
N SER A 58 10.05 -18.05 0.23
CA SER A 58 11.25 -18.32 1.02
C SER A 58 12.53 -17.86 0.31
N GLU A 59 12.65 -18.14 -0.99
CA GLU A 59 13.82 -17.72 -1.79
C GLU A 59 13.88 -16.20 -1.96
N VAL A 60 12.73 -15.52 -2.18
CA VAL A 60 12.67 -14.05 -2.26
C VAL A 60 13.16 -13.42 -0.96
N SER A 61 12.76 -13.97 0.19
CA SER A 61 13.12 -13.42 1.50
C SER A 61 14.63 -13.46 1.79
N THR A 62 15.36 -14.37 1.17
CA THR A 62 16.81 -14.52 1.32
C THR A 62 17.62 -14.00 0.14
N SER A 63 16.94 -13.47 -0.87
CA SER A 63 17.56 -12.97 -2.09
C SER A 63 18.08 -11.54 -1.97
N SER A 64 18.76 -11.07 -3.00
CA SER A 64 19.19 -9.67 -3.14
C SER A 64 18.11 -8.72 -3.65
N VAL A 65 16.86 -9.16 -3.78
CA VAL A 65 15.75 -8.32 -4.21
C VAL A 65 15.60 -7.11 -3.28
N TYR A 66 15.65 -7.37 -1.97
CA TYR A 66 15.52 -6.33 -0.95
C TYR A 66 16.90 -5.86 -0.48
N VAL A 67 17.53 -5.03 -1.27
CA VAL A 67 18.85 -4.44 -0.94
C VAL A 67 18.77 -3.69 0.39
N TRP A 68 19.78 -3.83 1.22
CA TRP A 68 19.95 -3.27 2.57
C TRP A 68 19.16 -3.94 3.69
N TYR A 69 18.33 -4.94 3.38
CA TYR A 69 17.52 -5.67 4.37
C TYR A 69 17.98 -7.12 4.47
N ASN A 70 18.49 -7.51 5.62
CA ASN A 70 19.13 -8.83 5.80
C ASN A 70 18.25 -9.87 6.51
N TYR A 71 17.14 -9.44 7.10
CA TYR A 71 16.29 -10.30 7.93
C TYR A 71 14.83 -10.16 7.55
N ILE A 72 14.45 -10.75 6.43
CA ILE A 72 13.06 -10.83 6.02
C ILE A 72 12.52 -12.18 6.47
N GLN A 73 11.50 -12.16 7.31
CA GLN A 73 10.87 -13.36 7.81
C GLN A 73 9.80 -13.83 6.84
N VAL A 74 10.00 -14.99 6.23
CA VAL A 74 9.07 -15.54 5.25
C VAL A 74 7.71 -15.86 5.85
N ASP A 75 7.63 -16.29 7.09
CA ASP A 75 6.38 -16.54 7.78
C ASP A 75 5.53 -15.25 7.94
N LYS A 76 6.18 -14.13 8.17
CA LYS A 76 5.49 -12.82 8.19
C LYS A 76 4.98 -12.44 6.81
N THR A 77 5.74 -12.66 5.76
CA THR A 77 5.31 -12.45 4.38
C THR A 77 4.07 -13.31 4.05
N VAL A 78 4.09 -14.57 4.42
CA VAL A 78 2.96 -15.49 4.26
C VAL A 78 1.72 -15.00 5.03
N GLU A 79 1.90 -14.58 6.28
CA GLU A 79 0.82 -14.02 7.11
C GLU A 79 0.17 -12.79 6.44
N ILE A 80 0.99 -11.85 5.94
CA ILE A 80 0.52 -10.63 5.27
C ILE A 80 -0.31 -10.98 4.04
N ILE A 81 0.22 -11.81 3.16
CA ILE A 81 -0.46 -12.19 1.92
C ILE A 81 -1.77 -12.92 2.24
N ASN A 82 -1.76 -13.86 3.17
CA ASN A 82 -2.97 -14.60 3.56
C ASN A 82 -4.01 -13.71 4.24
N SER A 83 -3.59 -12.69 4.99
CA SER A 83 -4.51 -11.71 5.57
C SER A 83 -5.23 -10.90 4.47
N LEU A 84 -4.51 -10.48 3.43
CA LEU A 84 -5.12 -9.81 2.27
C LEU A 84 -6.06 -10.73 1.51
N ILE A 85 -5.71 -11.99 1.35
CA ILE A 85 -6.57 -13.00 0.72
C ILE A 85 -7.86 -13.20 1.53
N ASP A 86 -7.77 -13.28 2.86
CA ASP A 86 -8.93 -13.37 3.74
C ASP A 86 -9.87 -12.18 3.56
N ASP A 87 -9.33 -10.97 3.52
CA ASP A 87 -10.13 -9.76 3.33
C ASP A 87 -10.82 -9.77 1.96
N ALA A 88 -10.11 -10.16 0.91
CA ALA A 88 -10.68 -10.30 -0.43
C ALA A 88 -11.78 -11.38 -0.48
N ASN A 89 -11.57 -12.53 0.16
CA ASN A 89 -12.55 -13.61 0.27
C ASN A 89 -13.81 -13.16 1.03
N SER A 90 -13.68 -12.23 1.95
CA SER A 90 -14.78 -11.63 2.70
C SER A 90 -15.52 -10.53 1.92
N GLY A 91 -15.11 -10.25 0.70
CA GLY A 91 -15.72 -9.23 -0.16
C GLY A 91 -15.19 -7.82 0.07
N ASN A 92 -14.12 -7.65 0.84
CA ASN A 92 -13.50 -6.34 1.04
C ASN A 92 -12.55 -6.01 -0.09
N GLN A 93 -12.58 -4.76 -0.55
CA GLN A 93 -11.59 -4.28 -1.51
C GLN A 93 -10.26 -4.04 -0.77
N ILE A 94 -9.18 -4.62 -1.29
CA ILE A 94 -7.86 -4.61 -0.65
C ILE A 94 -6.84 -3.72 -1.35
N PHE A 95 -7.20 -3.14 -2.49
CA PHE A 95 -6.31 -2.24 -3.25
C PHE A 95 -7.10 -1.12 -3.91
N TYR A 96 -6.52 0.07 -3.93
CA TYR A 96 -7.08 1.25 -4.56
C TYR A 96 -6.05 1.97 -5.43
N ASN A 97 -6.39 2.25 -6.68
CA ASN A 97 -5.66 3.21 -7.48
C ASN A 97 -5.94 4.62 -6.93
N VAL A 98 -4.92 5.43 -6.77
CA VAL A 98 -5.07 6.80 -6.25
C VAL A 98 -5.20 7.83 -7.36
N TYR A 99 -4.78 7.50 -8.57
CA TYR A 99 -4.95 8.30 -9.77
C TYR A 99 -6.17 7.84 -10.56
N SER A 100 -6.82 8.78 -11.24
CA SER A 100 -7.95 8.46 -12.12
C SER A 100 -7.50 7.68 -13.36
N GLU A 101 -8.44 7.01 -14.02
CA GLU A 101 -8.15 6.32 -15.29
C GLU A 101 -7.62 7.30 -16.35
N GLU A 102 -8.16 8.51 -16.41
CA GLU A 102 -7.69 9.56 -17.32
C GLU A 102 -6.23 9.94 -17.02
N GLU A 103 -5.89 10.14 -15.74
CA GLU A 103 -4.52 10.43 -15.32
C GLU A 103 -3.56 9.29 -15.68
N MET A 104 -3.99 8.04 -15.48
CA MET A 104 -3.20 6.84 -15.81
C MET A 104 -3.04 6.64 -17.33
N GLN A 105 -4.01 7.06 -18.12
CA GLN A 105 -3.91 7.04 -19.59
C GLN A 105 -2.94 8.10 -20.10
N THR A 106 -2.90 9.26 -19.45
CA THR A 106 -1.98 10.35 -19.81
C THR A 106 -0.54 10.01 -19.39
N ASP A 107 -0.36 9.40 -18.25
CA ASP A 107 0.93 8.96 -17.72
C ASP A 107 0.78 7.51 -17.16
N SER A 108 1.22 6.54 -17.95
CA SER A 108 1.08 5.12 -17.61
C SER A 108 1.88 4.70 -16.39
N SER A 109 2.92 5.46 -16.01
CA SER A 109 3.69 5.18 -14.78
C SER A 109 2.83 5.30 -13.53
N LYS A 110 1.73 6.05 -13.58
CA LYS A 110 0.76 6.17 -12.50
C LYS A 110 0.01 4.87 -12.20
N ARG A 111 0.13 3.85 -13.05
CA ARG A 111 -0.36 2.49 -12.77
C ARG A 111 0.55 1.72 -11.81
N ASP A 112 1.76 2.22 -11.55
CA ASP A 112 2.73 1.61 -10.65
C ASP A 112 2.64 2.16 -9.22
N THR A 113 1.54 2.81 -8.87
CA THR A 113 1.26 3.35 -7.54
C THR A 113 -0.15 2.98 -7.11
N GLY A 114 -0.35 2.88 -5.81
CA GLY A 114 -1.65 2.61 -5.21
C GLY A 114 -1.55 2.26 -3.74
N LEU A 115 -2.69 2.01 -3.15
CA LEU A 115 -2.83 1.72 -1.72
C LEU A 115 -3.32 0.30 -1.50
N PHE A 116 -2.55 -0.51 -0.79
CA PHE A 116 -3.06 -1.74 -0.18
C PHE A 116 -3.76 -1.38 1.12
N PHE A 117 -4.99 -1.85 1.28
CA PHE A 117 -5.84 -1.53 2.42
C PHE A 117 -5.96 -2.70 3.39
N PHE A 118 -5.44 -2.50 4.59
CA PHE A 118 -5.59 -3.38 5.74
C PHE A 118 -6.69 -2.82 6.63
N LYS A 119 -7.91 -3.30 6.44
CA LYS A 119 -9.09 -2.77 7.10
C LYS A 119 -9.04 -3.00 8.61
N GLY A 120 -9.33 -1.93 9.37
CA GLY A 120 -9.51 -1.95 10.81
C GLY A 120 -10.98 -1.84 11.21
N GLU A 121 -11.24 -1.11 12.28
CA GLU A 121 -12.60 -0.84 12.74
C GLU A 121 -13.26 0.26 11.90
N GLU A 122 -14.56 0.12 11.72
CA GLU A 122 -15.38 1.12 11.02
C GLU A 122 -15.28 2.47 11.73
N ASN A 123 -15.07 3.54 10.95
CA ASN A 123 -14.90 4.92 11.43
C ASN A 123 -13.68 5.17 12.33
N ALA A 124 -12.75 4.22 12.42
CA ALA A 124 -11.47 4.49 13.07
C ALA A 124 -10.57 5.40 12.22
N PRO A 125 -9.62 6.10 12.84
CA PRO A 125 -8.62 6.88 12.13
C PRO A 125 -7.83 6.04 11.14
N PHE A 126 -7.19 6.69 10.17
CA PHE A 126 -6.35 5.98 9.23
C PHE A 126 -4.85 6.25 9.42
N ALA A 127 -4.06 5.35 8.89
CA ALA A 127 -2.61 5.46 8.84
C ALA A 127 -2.12 5.08 7.44
N ILE A 128 -1.09 5.78 6.95
CA ILE A 128 -0.42 5.42 5.71
C ILE A 128 1.01 5.04 6.03
N MET A 129 1.39 3.81 5.65
CA MET A 129 2.73 3.26 5.82
C MET A 129 3.53 3.44 4.53
N ASN A 130 4.72 4.03 4.65
CA ASN A 130 5.62 4.30 3.55
C ASN A 130 6.93 3.55 3.76
N ALA A 131 7.18 2.58 2.89
CA ALA A 131 8.37 1.74 2.97
C ALA A 131 9.64 2.49 2.55
N GLY A 132 10.78 2.05 3.07
CA GLY A 132 12.09 2.45 2.58
C GLY A 132 12.47 1.74 1.29
N GLY A 133 13.66 2.00 0.81
CA GLY A 133 14.23 1.45 -0.42
C GLY A 133 15.13 2.44 -1.16
N GLY A 134 15.54 3.51 -0.49
CA GLY A 134 16.48 4.52 -1.00
C GLY A 134 15.96 5.31 -2.20
N PHE A 135 14.64 5.35 -2.40
CA PHE A 135 14.01 5.83 -3.64
C PHE A 135 14.49 5.09 -4.91
N MET A 136 14.97 3.87 -4.75
CA MET A 136 15.33 2.97 -5.85
C MET A 136 14.26 1.90 -6.06
N TYR A 137 13.59 1.50 -5.00
CA TYR A 137 12.47 0.57 -5.00
C TYR A 137 11.61 0.78 -3.76
N VAL A 138 10.47 0.12 -3.70
CA VAL A 138 9.57 0.16 -2.54
C VAL A 138 9.61 -1.19 -1.83
N GLY A 139 10.23 -1.22 -0.66
CA GLY A 139 10.37 -2.44 0.14
C GLY A 139 9.14 -2.77 0.98
N ALA A 140 7.95 -2.77 0.37
CA ALA A 140 6.68 -2.84 1.08
C ALA A 140 6.54 -4.12 1.92
N MET A 141 6.90 -5.27 1.38
CA MET A 141 6.67 -6.56 2.01
C MET A 141 7.36 -6.71 3.37
N HIS A 142 8.50 -6.03 3.57
CA HIS A 142 9.23 -6.10 4.83
C HIS A 142 9.18 -4.80 5.66
N ASP A 143 8.79 -3.68 5.07
CA ASP A 143 8.93 -2.37 5.71
C ASP A 143 7.63 -1.57 5.86
N SER A 144 6.59 -1.84 5.10
CA SER A 144 5.28 -1.19 5.27
C SER A 144 4.14 -2.16 5.56
N PHE A 145 4.02 -3.24 4.83
CA PHE A 145 2.94 -4.22 5.04
C PHE A 145 2.93 -4.80 6.46
N PRO A 146 4.07 -5.15 7.08
CA PRO A 146 4.06 -5.65 8.45
C PRO A 146 3.43 -4.66 9.44
N HIS A 147 3.77 -3.38 9.32
CA HIS A 147 3.23 -2.33 10.18
C HIS A 147 1.75 -2.07 9.90
N ALA A 148 1.33 -2.09 8.64
CA ALA A 148 -0.07 -1.94 8.26
C ALA A 148 -0.93 -3.08 8.83
N LEU A 149 -0.45 -4.31 8.73
CA LEU A 149 -1.14 -5.47 9.31
C LEU A 149 -1.30 -5.34 10.82
N GLU A 150 -0.23 -5.01 11.55
CA GLU A 150 -0.29 -4.86 13.01
C GLU A 150 -1.18 -3.70 13.43
N ALA A 151 -1.12 -2.56 12.74
CA ALA A 151 -2.00 -1.43 13.00
C ALA A 151 -3.47 -1.80 12.78
N SER A 152 -3.79 -2.55 11.74
CA SER A 152 -5.14 -3.02 11.48
C SER A 152 -5.67 -3.95 12.58
N LYS A 153 -4.81 -4.79 13.14
CA LYS A 153 -5.16 -5.65 14.29
C LYS A 153 -5.46 -4.84 15.54
N MET A 154 -4.90 -3.64 15.67
CA MET A 154 -5.21 -2.70 16.75
C MET A 154 -6.44 -1.83 16.47
N GLY A 155 -7.10 -2.01 15.34
CA GLY A 155 -8.33 -1.32 14.96
C GLY A 155 -8.15 -0.12 14.02
N TYR A 156 -6.93 0.30 13.72
CA TYR A 156 -6.70 1.38 12.76
C TYR A 156 -6.96 0.92 11.33
N ASN A 157 -7.48 1.83 10.51
CA ASN A 157 -7.58 1.58 9.08
C ASN A 157 -6.22 1.90 8.44
N ALA A 158 -5.44 0.88 8.15
CA ALA A 158 -4.07 1.02 7.71
C ALA A 158 -3.93 0.82 6.21
N PHE A 159 -3.19 1.71 5.58
CA PHE A 159 -2.84 1.65 4.17
C PHE A 159 -1.34 1.52 4.02
N ALA A 160 -0.92 0.67 3.10
CA ALA A 160 0.47 0.61 2.65
C ALA A 160 0.54 1.20 1.24
N LEU A 161 1.28 2.30 1.10
CA LEU A 161 1.44 2.96 -0.19
C LEU A 161 2.56 2.30 -0.99
N ILE A 162 2.22 1.91 -2.20
CA ILE A 162 3.21 1.62 -3.23
C ILE A 162 3.37 2.91 -4.02
N TYR A 163 4.50 3.55 -3.89
CA TYR A 163 4.80 4.81 -4.57
C TYR A 163 5.79 4.61 -5.71
N ARG A 164 5.81 5.54 -6.64
CA ARG A 164 6.84 5.55 -7.68
C ARG A 164 8.10 6.19 -7.08
N PRO A 165 9.25 5.52 -7.14
CA PRO A 165 10.49 6.09 -6.58
C PRO A 165 10.89 7.45 -7.16
N ASP A 166 10.48 7.76 -8.39
CA ASP A 166 10.76 9.04 -9.04
C ASP A 166 9.79 10.17 -8.62
N ASP A 167 8.59 9.81 -8.12
CA ASP A 167 7.55 10.77 -7.72
C ASP A 167 6.93 10.43 -6.35
N PRO A 168 7.75 10.17 -5.32
CA PRO A 168 7.24 9.63 -4.06
C PRO A 168 6.35 10.61 -3.30
N TYR A 169 6.71 11.88 -3.28
CA TYR A 169 5.94 12.90 -2.54
C TYR A 169 4.61 13.21 -3.22
N ALA A 170 4.59 13.27 -4.55
CA ALA A 170 3.37 13.43 -5.31
C ALA A 170 2.40 12.27 -5.09
N ASP A 171 2.91 11.03 -5.06
CA ASP A 171 2.10 9.85 -4.82
C ASP A 171 1.53 9.80 -3.41
N LEU A 172 2.32 10.16 -2.39
CA LEU A 172 1.82 10.23 -1.02
C LEU A 172 0.76 11.33 -0.86
N ALA A 173 0.98 12.51 -1.43
CA ALA A 173 0.01 13.59 -1.41
C ALA A 173 -1.30 13.16 -2.08
N LYS A 174 -1.22 12.50 -3.23
CA LYS A 174 -2.39 11.96 -3.93
C LYS A 174 -3.12 10.90 -3.12
N ALA A 175 -2.38 10.05 -2.42
CA ALA A 175 -2.95 9.04 -1.54
C ALA A 175 -3.72 9.68 -0.37
N ILE A 176 -3.17 10.70 0.28
CA ILE A 176 -3.84 11.42 1.35
C ILE A 176 -5.13 12.06 0.82
N GLU A 177 -5.06 12.74 -0.32
CA GLU A 177 -6.22 13.36 -0.98
C GLU A 177 -7.29 12.32 -1.32
N PHE A 178 -6.89 11.19 -1.90
CA PHE A 178 -7.81 10.10 -2.25
C PHE A 178 -8.56 9.56 -1.02
N ILE A 179 -7.85 9.28 0.06
CA ILE A 179 -8.46 8.75 1.29
C ILE A 179 -9.40 9.80 1.90
N TYR A 180 -8.96 11.04 1.96
CA TYR A 180 -9.77 12.14 2.50
C TYR A 180 -11.09 12.31 1.74
N ASP A 181 -11.02 12.30 0.40
CA ASP A 181 -12.19 12.49 -0.45
C ASP A 181 -13.14 11.29 -0.48
N ASN A 182 -12.65 10.09 -0.16
CA ASN A 182 -13.43 8.85 -0.18
C ASN A 182 -13.65 8.25 1.23
N ALA A 183 -13.51 9.07 2.26
CA ALA A 183 -13.56 8.60 3.64
C ALA A 183 -14.87 7.89 4.00
N ASP A 184 -16.02 8.38 3.51
CA ASP A 184 -17.32 7.78 3.78
C ASP A 184 -17.44 6.39 3.18
N GLU A 185 -17.04 6.22 1.93
CA GLU A 185 -17.05 4.93 1.22
C GLU A 185 -16.05 3.94 1.84
N LEU A 186 -14.91 4.45 2.30
CA LEU A 186 -13.89 3.65 2.98
C LEU A 186 -14.25 3.34 4.44
N GLN A 187 -15.28 3.99 4.98
CA GLN A 187 -15.71 3.85 6.38
C GLN A 187 -14.60 4.21 7.37
N ILE A 188 -13.93 5.31 7.13
CA ILE A 188 -12.83 5.80 7.97
C ILE A 188 -13.10 7.20 8.50
N ASN A 189 -12.45 7.54 9.62
CA ASN A 189 -12.39 8.91 10.11
C ASN A 189 -11.24 9.64 9.40
N SER A 190 -11.57 10.61 8.56
CA SER A 190 -10.59 11.40 7.80
C SER A 190 -10.01 12.59 8.55
N ASN A 191 -10.53 12.93 9.73
CA ASN A 191 -10.06 14.08 10.50
C ASN A 191 -8.79 13.78 11.30
N GLU A 192 -8.51 12.51 11.54
CA GLU A 192 -7.33 12.06 12.27
C GLU A 192 -6.60 11.00 11.46
N TYR A 193 -5.32 11.22 11.21
CA TYR A 193 -4.49 10.24 10.54
C TYR A 193 -3.03 10.40 10.92
N SER A 194 -2.28 9.34 10.73
CA SER A 194 -0.84 9.31 10.93
C SER A 194 -0.11 8.88 9.66
N LEU A 195 1.08 9.43 9.47
CA LEU A 195 1.98 9.04 8.41
C LEU A 195 3.18 8.34 9.02
N TRP A 196 3.46 7.12 8.53
CA TRP A 196 4.56 6.28 9.02
C TRP A 196 5.56 6.07 7.92
N GLY A 197 6.82 5.91 8.28
CA GLY A 197 7.81 5.56 7.29
C GLY A 197 9.16 5.20 7.89
N GLY A 198 9.92 4.44 7.10
CA GLY A 198 11.31 4.09 7.36
C GLY A 198 12.22 4.60 6.24
N SER A 199 13.39 5.14 6.57
CA SER A 199 14.39 5.63 5.62
C SER A 199 13.80 6.62 4.60
N ALA A 200 13.80 6.29 3.32
CA ALA A 200 13.14 7.10 2.28
C ALA A 200 11.67 7.37 2.61
N GLY A 201 10.93 6.37 3.11
CA GLY A 201 9.55 6.52 3.56
C GLY A 201 9.40 7.48 4.74
N ALA A 202 10.37 7.56 5.62
CA ALA A 202 10.38 8.52 6.72
C ALA A 202 10.49 9.96 6.20
N ARG A 203 11.27 10.18 5.16
CA ARG A 203 11.37 11.50 4.49
C ARG A 203 10.04 11.91 3.87
N MET A 204 9.35 10.97 3.24
CA MET A 204 8.03 11.21 2.67
C MET A 204 7.02 11.60 3.77
N ALA A 205 6.96 10.82 4.83
CA ALA A 205 6.06 11.05 5.96
C ALA A 205 6.33 12.41 6.64
N ALA A 206 7.59 12.73 6.89
CA ALA A 206 7.99 14.01 7.48
C ALA A 206 7.61 15.20 6.59
N THR A 207 7.81 15.08 5.29
CA THR A 207 7.51 16.14 4.33
C THR A 207 6.00 16.39 4.24
N LEU A 208 5.22 15.36 4.00
CA LEU A 208 3.76 15.49 3.82
C LEU A 208 3.00 15.62 5.15
N GLY A 209 3.64 15.35 6.27
CA GLY A 209 3.11 15.65 7.60
C GLY A 209 3.06 17.13 7.93
N ASN A 210 3.71 17.97 7.14
CA ASN A 210 3.65 19.42 7.24
C ASN A 210 2.52 19.95 6.35
N SER A 211 1.63 20.78 6.92
CA SER A 211 0.44 21.28 6.22
C SER A 211 0.76 22.15 5.00
N ASP A 212 1.83 22.94 5.06
CA ASP A 212 2.24 23.80 3.94
C ASP A 212 2.72 22.96 2.76
N ASN A 213 3.50 21.91 3.02
CA ASN A 213 3.94 20.98 2.00
C ASN A 213 2.76 20.20 1.40
N LEU A 214 1.83 19.75 2.24
CA LEU A 214 0.62 19.07 1.79
C LEU A 214 -0.19 19.96 0.85
N ALA A 215 -0.40 21.22 1.23
CA ALA A 215 -1.12 22.21 0.41
C ALA A 215 -0.38 22.46 -0.92
N GLN A 216 0.94 22.51 -0.90
CA GLN A 216 1.73 22.72 -2.11
C GLN A 216 1.56 21.56 -3.11
N PHE A 217 1.58 20.32 -2.62
CA PHE A 217 1.44 19.13 -3.49
C PHE A 217 0.00 18.88 -3.95
N THR A 218 -0.99 19.18 -3.11
CA THR A 218 -2.41 18.93 -3.42
C THR A 218 -3.10 20.12 -4.08
N GLY A 219 -2.58 21.34 -3.91
CA GLY A 219 -3.26 22.57 -4.30
C GLY A 219 -4.48 22.89 -3.40
N ARG A 220 -4.58 22.25 -2.25
CA ARG A 220 -5.75 22.32 -1.34
C ARG A 220 -5.33 22.70 0.06
N THR A 221 -6.22 23.41 0.76
CA THR A 221 -6.04 23.83 2.15
C THR A 221 -7.07 23.23 3.10
N ASP A 222 -8.03 22.45 2.59
CA ASP A 222 -9.12 21.83 3.36
C ASP A 222 -8.75 20.49 4.01
N ILE A 223 -7.67 19.85 3.55
CA ILE A 223 -7.20 18.59 4.12
C ILE A 223 -6.44 18.86 5.41
N PRO A 224 -6.83 18.25 6.54
CA PRO A 224 -6.15 18.49 7.81
C PRO A 224 -4.71 17.98 7.78
N GLN A 225 -3.85 18.59 8.58
CA GLN A 225 -2.50 18.08 8.82
C GLN A 225 -2.55 16.72 9.54
N ALA A 226 -1.62 15.85 9.22
CA ALA A 226 -1.46 14.59 9.95
C ALA A 226 -1.35 14.85 11.46
N SER A 227 -2.07 14.05 12.25
CA SER A 227 -2.07 14.15 13.71
C SER A 227 -0.74 13.67 14.30
N ALA A 228 -0.05 12.76 13.60
CA ALA A 228 1.24 12.23 14.00
C ALA A 228 2.06 11.83 12.77
N VAL A 229 3.37 11.97 12.88
CA VAL A 229 4.36 11.44 11.95
C VAL A 229 5.27 10.50 12.71
N ILE A 230 5.34 9.25 12.29
CA ILE A 230 6.10 8.21 12.97
C ILE A 230 7.23 7.76 12.03
N MET A 231 8.43 8.16 12.38
CA MET A 231 9.64 7.76 11.66
C MET A 231 10.30 6.60 12.40
N GLN A 232 10.23 5.42 11.79
CA GLN A 232 10.73 4.19 12.41
C GLN A 232 12.26 4.13 12.40
N TYR A 233 12.87 4.65 11.34
CA TYR A 233 14.30 4.89 11.20
C TYR A 233 14.54 5.91 10.09
N THR A 234 15.60 6.68 10.22
CA THR A 234 16.03 7.66 9.21
C THR A 234 17.32 7.17 8.55
N GLY A 235 17.35 7.24 7.27
CA GLY A 235 18.54 6.87 6.51
C GLY A 235 19.59 7.97 6.48
#